data_c8b7cfe2e4792a2eb9e564a6582fde2c
#
_entry.id   c8b7cfe2e4792a2eb9e564a6582fde2c
#
_cell.length_a   1.000
_cell.length_b   1.000
_cell.length_c   1.000
_cell.angle_alpha   90.00
_cell.angle_beta   90.00
_cell.angle_gamma   90.00
#
_symmetry.space_group_name_H-M   'P 1'
#
loop_
_entity.id
_entity.type
_entity.pdbx_description
1 polymer ?
#
loop_
_entity_poly.entity_id
_entity_poly.type
_entity_poly.pdbx_seq_one_letter_code
_entity_poly.pdbx_strand_id
1 'polypeptide(L)'
;MIGVGLGYIGAGLCAGLCVLGAGLGIGKLAAAALDGVARQPEAAGSIQTLMIITAAMCEGMGLLALVIAFLAVSTLNKGIPAAGSSSPASVAASH
;
A
#
# COMPACT_ATOMS: atom_id res chain seq x y z
N MET A 1 22.32 6.52 10.03
CA MET A 1 21.89 5.10 10.06
C MET A 1 20.55 4.92 10.74
N ILE A 2 20.36 5.47 11.94
CA ILE A 2 19.10 5.37 12.66
C ILE A 2 17.94 6.01 11.87
N GLY A 3 18.19 7.19 11.28
CA GLY A 3 17.17 7.88 10.49
C GLY A 3 16.71 7.08 9.28
N VAL A 4 17.65 6.38 8.63
CA VAL A 4 17.33 5.54 7.48
C VAL A 4 16.53 4.30 7.92
N GLY A 5 16.92 3.68 9.03
CA GLY A 5 16.18 2.55 9.58
C GLY A 5 14.75 2.92 9.95
N LEU A 6 14.57 4.09 10.58
CA LEU A 6 13.23 4.60 10.88
C LEU A 6 12.43 4.88 9.62
N GLY A 7 13.09 5.36 8.56
CA GLY A 7 12.44 5.55 7.27
C GLY A 7 11.90 4.25 6.68
N TYR A 8 12.68 3.17 6.74
CA TYR A 8 12.23 1.86 6.27
C TYR A 8 11.08 1.33 7.10
N ILE A 9 11.13 1.49 8.42
CA ILE A 9 10.03 1.10 9.30
C ILE A 9 8.78 1.91 8.95
N GLY A 10 8.94 3.21 8.73
CA GLY A 10 7.83 4.08 8.35
C GLY A 10 7.20 3.66 7.04
N ALA A 11 8.01 3.35 6.02
CA ALA A 11 7.51 2.89 4.73
C ALA A 11 6.79 1.55 4.86
N GLY A 12 7.33 0.63 5.64
CA GLY A 12 6.69 -0.66 5.90
C GLY A 12 5.38 -0.52 6.64
N LEU A 13 5.33 0.34 7.65
CA LEU A 13 4.09 0.62 8.37
C LEU A 13 3.06 1.27 7.46
N CYS A 14 3.48 2.21 6.63
CA CYS A 14 2.60 2.86 5.66
C CYS A 14 1.97 1.82 4.75
N ALA A 15 2.77 0.96 4.14
CA ALA A 15 2.28 -0.09 3.25
C ALA A 15 1.36 -1.06 3.98
N GLY A 16 1.76 -1.52 5.16
CA GLY A 16 0.99 -2.48 5.94
C GLY A 16 -0.34 -1.92 6.41
N LEU A 17 -0.34 -0.71 6.96
CA LEU A 17 -1.57 -0.06 7.42
C LEU A 17 -2.50 0.25 6.26
N CYS A 18 -1.94 0.62 5.12
CA CYS A 18 -2.72 0.88 3.92
C CYS A 18 -3.45 -0.37 3.45
N VAL A 19 -2.74 -1.49 3.36
CA VAL A 19 -3.33 -2.77 2.96
C VAL A 19 -4.37 -3.22 3.96
N LEU A 20 -4.06 -3.09 5.26
CA LEU A 20 -4.99 -3.43 6.32
C LEU A 20 -6.25 -2.58 6.25
N GLY A 21 -6.10 -1.26 6.09
CA GLY A 21 -7.22 -0.34 5.99
C GLY A 21 -8.09 -0.61 4.78
N ALA A 22 -7.47 -0.80 3.61
CA ALA A 22 -8.21 -1.12 2.38
C ALA A 22 -8.95 -2.44 2.53
N GLY A 23 -8.27 -3.46 3.07
CA GLY A 23 -8.88 -4.79 3.27
C GLY A 23 -10.05 -4.74 4.22
N LEU A 24 -9.92 -4.06 5.35
CA LEU A 24 -11.02 -3.91 6.31
C LEU A 24 -12.18 -3.13 5.73
N GLY A 25 -11.87 -2.04 5.00
CA GLY A 25 -12.90 -1.22 4.37
C GLY A 25 -13.68 -2.00 3.33
N ILE A 26 -12.99 -2.71 2.45
CA ILE A 26 -13.63 -3.54 1.42
C ILE A 26 -14.39 -4.70 2.07
N GLY A 27 -13.83 -5.30 3.13
CA GLY A 27 -14.50 -6.37 3.85
C GLY A 27 -15.82 -5.93 4.47
N LYS A 28 -15.82 -4.76 5.12
CA LYS A 28 -17.07 -4.20 5.70
C LYS A 28 -18.07 -3.85 4.62
N LEU A 29 -17.60 -3.28 3.52
CA LEU A 29 -18.44 -2.95 2.38
C LEU A 29 -19.10 -4.20 1.80
N ALA A 30 -18.31 -5.25 1.59
CA ALA A 30 -18.81 -6.50 1.05
C ALA A 30 -19.84 -7.15 1.97
N ALA A 31 -19.57 -7.16 3.28
CA ALA A 31 -20.48 -7.71 4.27
C ALA A 31 -21.82 -6.97 4.25
N ALA A 32 -21.77 -5.63 4.22
CA ALA A 32 -22.97 -4.81 4.18
C ALA A 32 -23.75 -5.03 2.88
N ALA A 33 -23.04 -5.12 1.76
CA ALA A 33 -23.66 -5.34 0.44
C ALA A 33 -24.35 -6.71 0.38
N LEU A 34 -23.70 -7.75 0.85
CA LEU A 34 -24.27 -9.09 0.87
C LEU A 34 -25.48 -9.18 1.79
N ASP A 35 -25.42 -8.51 2.94
CA ASP A 35 -26.55 -8.44 3.86
C ASP A 35 -27.73 -7.72 3.20
N GLY A 36 -27.48 -6.65 2.46
CA GLY A 36 -28.51 -5.93 1.70
C GLY A 36 -29.14 -6.80 0.63
N VAL A 37 -28.33 -7.54 -0.12
CA VAL A 37 -28.84 -8.47 -1.15
C VAL A 37 -29.68 -9.58 -0.51
N ALA A 38 -29.27 -10.07 0.64
CA ALA A 38 -30.02 -11.09 1.35
C ALA A 38 -31.42 -10.60 1.75
N ARG A 39 -31.53 -9.31 2.11
CA ARG A 39 -32.81 -8.72 2.51
C ARG A 39 -33.66 -8.29 1.31
N GLN A 40 -33.03 -7.83 0.25
CA GLN A 40 -33.70 -7.33 -0.96
C GLN A 40 -33.04 -7.91 -2.19
N PRO A 41 -33.33 -9.18 -2.53
CA PRO A 41 -32.71 -9.82 -3.69
C PRO A 41 -32.99 -9.09 -5.02
N GLU A 42 -34.10 -8.38 -5.12
CA GLU A 42 -34.47 -7.61 -6.33
C GLU A 42 -33.55 -6.41 -6.53
N ALA A 43 -32.84 -5.94 -5.47
CA ALA A 43 -31.92 -4.84 -5.54
C ALA A 43 -30.48 -5.31 -5.79
N ALA A 44 -30.23 -6.60 -6.01
CA ALA A 44 -28.90 -7.17 -6.13
C ALA A 44 -28.04 -6.46 -7.18
N GLY A 45 -28.61 -6.15 -8.34
CA GLY A 45 -27.88 -5.46 -9.41
C GLY A 45 -27.38 -4.08 -9.01
N SER A 46 -28.24 -3.28 -8.37
CA SER A 46 -27.87 -1.94 -7.91
C SER A 46 -26.84 -2.00 -6.80
N ILE A 47 -27.03 -2.91 -5.85
CA ILE A 47 -26.10 -3.09 -4.72
C ILE A 47 -24.74 -3.54 -5.25
N GLN A 48 -24.71 -4.46 -6.18
CA GLN A 48 -23.46 -4.95 -6.77
C GLN A 48 -22.70 -3.83 -7.47
N THR A 49 -23.40 -3.00 -8.25
CA THR A 49 -22.79 -1.88 -8.96
C THR A 49 -22.18 -0.89 -7.99
N LEU A 50 -22.91 -0.48 -6.96
CA LEU A 50 -22.42 0.46 -5.96
C LEU A 50 -21.24 -0.14 -5.17
N MET A 51 -21.31 -1.44 -4.86
CA MET A 51 -20.24 -2.12 -4.16
C MET A 51 -18.95 -2.11 -4.97
N ILE A 52 -19.02 -2.42 -6.25
CA ILE A 52 -17.86 -2.45 -7.13
C ILE A 52 -17.22 -1.06 -7.25
N ILE A 53 -18.05 -0.02 -7.43
CA ILE A 53 -17.55 1.35 -7.54
C ILE A 53 -16.82 1.76 -6.25
N THR A 54 -17.43 1.50 -5.10
CA THR A 54 -16.85 1.88 -3.81
C THR A 54 -15.59 1.07 -3.52
N ALA A 55 -15.62 -0.24 -3.83
CA ALA A 55 -14.44 -1.10 -3.65
C ALA A 55 -13.29 -0.63 -4.53
N ALA A 56 -13.58 -0.23 -5.76
CA ALA A 56 -12.56 0.29 -6.67
C ALA A 56 -11.93 1.58 -6.14
N MET A 57 -12.73 2.46 -5.55
CA MET A 57 -12.21 3.69 -4.94
C MET A 57 -11.32 3.39 -3.75
N CYS A 58 -11.71 2.44 -2.89
CA CYS A 58 -10.88 2.02 -1.76
C CYS A 58 -9.57 1.42 -2.24
N GLU A 59 -9.63 0.58 -3.26
CA GLU A 59 -8.45 -0.06 -3.84
C GLU A 59 -7.53 0.98 -4.48
N GLY A 60 -8.11 1.96 -5.17
CA GLY A 60 -7.35 3.04 -5.80
C GLY A 60 -6.56 3.85 -4.79
N MET A 61 -7.17 4.21 -3.66
CA MET A 61 -6.46 4.89 -2.58
C MET A 61 -5.36 4.01 -1.99
N GLY A 62 -5.64 2.72 -1.82
CA GLY A 62 -4.66 1.76 -1.33
C GLY A 62 -3.46 1.65 -2.26
N LEU A 63 -3.70 1.58 -3.56
CA LEU A 63 -2.63 1.52 -4.56
C LEU A 63 -1.78 2.79 -4.55
N LEU A 64 -2.40 3.97 -4.45
CA LEU A 64 -1.66 5.23 -4.38
C LEU A 64 -0.76 5.26 -3.15
N ALA A 65 -1.26 4.81 -2.01
CA ALA A 65 -0.46 4.78 -0.79
C ALA A 65 0.70 3.78 -0.90
N LEU A 66 0.48 2.64 -1.56
CA LEU A 66 1.56 1.68 -1.81
C LEU A 66 2.61 2.26 -2.76
N VAL A 67 2.20 3.03 -3.77
CA VAL A 67 3.12 3.71 -4.68
C VAL A 67 3.96 4.73 -3.89
N ILE A 68 3.34 5.49 -2.99
CA ILE A 68 4.06 6.44 -2.15
C ILE A 68 5.08 5.70 -1.27
N ALA A 69 4.70 4.58 -0.67
CA ALA A 69 5.60 3.78 0.13
C ALA A 69 6.77 3.24 -0.71
N PHE A 70 6.51 2.80 -1.92
CA PHE A 70 7.53 2.33 -2.84
C PHE A 70 8.50 3.45 -3.21
N LEU A 71 7.98 4.64 -3.50
CA LEU A 71 8.82 5.81 -3.80
C LEU A 71 9.67 6.20 -2.59
N ALA A 72 9.11 6.11 -1.39
CA ALA A 72 9.85 6.40 -0.17
C ALA A 72 11.01 5.44 0.02
N VAL A 73 10.79 4.15 -0.20
CA VAL A 73 11.84 3.13 -0.11
C VAL A 73 12.89 3.36 -1.19
N SER A 74 12.47 3.66 -2.41
CA SER A 74 13.40 3.94 -3.50
C SER A 74 14.29 5.14 -3.19
N THR A 75 13.71 6.19 -2.62
CA THR A 75 14.46 7.39 -2.23
C THR A 75 15.45 7.07 -1.10
N LEU A 76 15.03 6.28 -0.11
CA LEU A 76 15.89 5.84 0.96
C LEU A 76 17.06 5.01 0.44
N ASN A 77 16.78 4.10 -0.51
CA ASN A 77 17.83 3.28 -1.13
C ASN A 77 18.87 4.12 -1.85
N LYS A 78 18.45 5.19 -2.51
CA LYS A 78 19.38 6.10 -3.20
C LYS A 78 20.21 6.90 -2.22
N GLY A 79 19.66 7.21 -1.05
CA GLY A 79 20.36 7.96 -0.01
C GLY A 79 21.39 7.13 0.76
N ILE A 80 21.32 5.80 0.67
CA ILE A 80 22.27 4.92 1.32
C ILE A 80 23.38 4.57 0.33
N PRO A 81 24.68 4.70 0.70
CA PRO A 81 25.72 4.05 -0.08
C PRO A 81 25.45 2.55 0.04
N ALA A 82 24.79 1.99 -0.97
CA ALA A 82 24.42 0.59 -0.95
C ALA A 82 25.67 -0.27 -0.76
N ALA A 83 25.51 -1.42 -0.11
CA ALA A 83 26.60 -2.38 0.04
C ALA A 83 27.20 -2.75 -1.32
N GLY A 84 26.39 -2.71 -2.39
CA GLY A 84 26.87 -2.93 -3.74
C GLY A 84 27.69 -1.80 -4.33
N SER A 85 27.49 -0.57 -3.86
CA SER A 85 28.26 0.60 -4.32
C SER A 85 29.56 0.78 -3.54
N SER A 86 29.71 0.11 -2.43
CA SER A 86 30.96 0.10 -1.66
C SER A 86 31.85 -1.10 -2.03
N SER A 87 31.90 -1.42 -3.32
CA SER A 87 32.80 -2.47 -3.82
C SER A 87 34.27 -2.08 -3.57
N PRO A 88 35.17 -3.04 -3.45
CA PRO A 88 36.60 -2.72 -3.28
C PRO A 88 37.14 -1.78 -4.34
N ALA A 89 36.64 -1.90 -5.56
CA ALA A 89 37.05 -1.03 -6.65
C ALA A 89 36.64 0.43 -6.42
N SER A 90 35.42 0.67 -5.91
CA SER A 90 34.95 2.02 -5.62
C SER A 90 35.67 2.64 -4.45
N VAL A 91 36.01 1.83 -3.43
CA VAL A 91 36.82 2.28 -2.28
C VAL A 91 38.22 2.64 -2.72
N ALA A 92 38.82 1.81 -3.55
CA ALA A 92 40.15 2.07 -4.09
C ALA A 92 40.18 3.36 -4.92
N ALA A 93 39.13 3.61 -5.70
CA ALA A 93 39.07 4.81 -6.52
C ALA A 93 38.87 6.09 -5.71
N SER A 94 38.41 5.99 -4.47
CA SER A 94 38.17 7.16 -3.60
C SER A 94 39.44 7.61 -2.89
N HIS A 95 40.54 6.88 -2.99
CA HIS A 95 41.87 7.22 -2.46
C HIS A 95 42.80 7.62 -3.59
#